data_c3a7dcd2daed4b8b9867a58f09f5df94
#
_entry.id   c3a7dcd2daed4b8b9867a58f09f5df94
#
_cell.length_a   1.000
_cell.length_b   1.000
_cell.length_c   1.000
_cell.angle_alpha   90.00
_cell.angle_beta   90.00
_cell.angle_gamma   90.00
#
_symmetry.space_group_name_H-M   'P 1'
#
loop_
_entity.id
_entity.type
_entity.pdbx_description
1 polymer ?
#
loop_
_entity_poly.entity_id
_entity_poly.type
_entity_poly.pdbx_seq_one_letter_code
_entity_poly.pdbx_strand_id
1 'polypeptide(L)'
;MLLSPALQADQTLTVAWSHWPPFSQIDNKGELDGLDVSLTRQILTRAGFTPRFREIPWARALHLVEHDQLDVAMAALPLPERQQYARFSAPYRQSAYVLLSNDPIPGHQDRWAKLDTLPELCHSKGLKLGKLRGTRPIQQMEECPALKGATEYNADERMIDLLLARRLDGIIMEWQYARYRLAQLGAEGFISCQLLLHHQPVSLMFAKNSVNDAQLLKINEAIHALPKIHGKFSPPSCRLNADPGAADLLTRTISEH
;
A
#
# COMPACT_ATOMS: atom_id res chain seq x y z
N MET A 1 -43.22 22.23 21.08
CA MET A 1 -42.08 21.44 21.55
C MET A 1 -41.01 21.51 20.46
N LEU A 2 -39.99 22.34 20.64
CA LEU A 2 -38.87 22.45 19.74
C LEU A 2 -37.86 21.35 20.13
N LEU A 3 -37.74 20.31 19.31
CA LEU A 3 -36.67 19.33 19.44
C LEU A 3 -35.34 20.03 19.12
N SER A 4 -34.56 20.37 20.13
CA SER A 4 -33.14 20.75 19.94
C SER A 4 -32.43 19.61 19.22
N PRO A 5 -31.71 19.87 18.12
CA PRO A 5 -30.83 18.87 17.57
C PRO A 5 -29.79 18.53 18.63
N ALA A 6 -29.75 17.29 19.07
CA ALA A 6 -28.67 16.78 19.91
C ALA A 6 -27.37 17.07 19.18
N LEU A 7 -26.50 17.88 19.77
CA LEU A 7 -25.12 18.07 19.30
C LEU A 7 -24.43 16.72 19.42
N GLN A 8 -24.38 16.01 18.32
CA GLN A 8 -23.69 14.73 18.27
C GLN A 8 -22.21 15.06 18.43
N ALA A 9 -21.65 14.77 19.60
CA ALA A 9 -20.23 14.95 19.85
C ALA A 9 -19.46 14.19 18.75
N ASP A 10 -18.59 14.90 18.03
CA ASP A 10 -17.75 14.30 17.00
C ASP A 10 -16.94 13.15 17.62
N GLN A 11 -17.21 11.92 17.18
CA GLN A 11 -16.44 10.75 17.63
C GLN A 11 -15.01 10.89 17.12
N THR A 12 -14.05 10.82 18.03
CA THR A 12 -12.62 10.80 17.67
C THR A 12 -12.22 9.40 17.22
N LEU A 13 -11.56 9.30 16.05
CA LEU A 13 -10.95 8.08 15.55
C LEU A 13 -9.43 8.23 15.50
N THR A 14 -8.73 7.29 16.14
CA THR A 14 -7.27 7.22 16.11
C THR A 14 -6.81 6.54 14.82
N VAL A 15 -6.01 7.25 14.03
CA VAL A 15 -5.51 6.82 12.73
C VAL A 15 -4.03 6.52 12.80
N ALA A 16 -3.59 5.31 12.44
CA ALA A 16 -2.18 5.00 12.32
C ALA A 16 -1.57 5.64 11.07
N TRP A 17 -0.37 6.17 11.22
CA TRP A 17 0.51 6.55 10.13
C TRP A 17 1.95 6.12 10.41
N SER A 18 2.75 5.98 9.38
CA SER A 18 4.20 5.79 9.47
C SER A 18 4.88 6.62 8.39
N HIS A 19 6.17 6.87 8.54
CA HIS A 19 6.90 7.61 7.51
C HIS A 19 6.89 6.84 6.18
N TRP A 20 6.10 7.31 5.24
CA TRP A 20 5.86 6.66 3.94
C TRP A 20 5.53 7.69 2.85
N PRO A 21 6.50 8.55 2.49
CA PRO A 21 6.30 9.59 1.50
C PRO A 21 6.09 9.01 0.08
N PRO A 22 5.28 9.63 -0.76
CA PRO A 22 4.58 10.92 -0.58
C PRO A 22 3.22 10.79 0.11
N PHE A 23 2.90 9.63 0.72
CA PHE A 23 1.59 9.34 1.28
C PHE A 23 1.41 9.85 2.72
N SER A 24 2.44 9.73 3.55
CA SER A 24 2.48 10.20 4.93
C SER A 24 3.91 10.53 5.35
N GLN A 25 4.13 11.73 5.86
CA GLN A 25 5.45 12.24 6.26
C GLN A 25 5.28 13.45 7.19
N ILE A 26 6.36 13.82 7.86
CA ILE A 26 6.46 15.12 8.49
C ILE A 26 7.04 16.09 7.46
N ASP A 27 6.39 17.22 7.23
CA ASP A 27 6.84 18.24 6.30
C ASP A 27 7.96 19.12 6.88
N ASN A 28 8.44 20.08 6.08
CA ASN A 28 9.51 21.00 6.48
C ASN A 28 9.13 21.96 7.63
N LYS A 29 7.84 22.01 8.01
CA LYS A 29 7.32 22.81 9.13
C LYS A 29 7.13 21.98 10.39
N GLY A 30 7.41 20.67 10.32
CA GLY A 30 7.18 19.73 11.41
C GLY A 30 5.73 19.23 11.52
N GLU A 31 4.91 19.45 10.50
CA GLU A 31 3.50 19.05 10.48
C GLU A 31 3.31 17.73 9.72
N LEU A 32 2.35 16.93 10.17
CA LEU A 32 1.99 15.69 9.49
C LEU A 32 1.23 15.99 8.19
N ASP A 33 1.82 15.60 7.07
CA ASP A 33 1.34 15.81 5.70
C ASP A 33 1.47 14.53 4.85
N GLY A 34 0.98 14.60 3.63
CA GLY A 34 0.99 13.55 2.63
C GLY A 34 -0.39 13.22 2.10
N LEU A 35 -0.41 12.48 0.99
CA LEU A 35 -1.66 12.22 0.27
C LEU A 35 -2.68 11.44 1.11
N ASP A 36 -2.25 10.34 1.74
CA ASP A 36 -3.16 9.51 2.55
C ASP A 36 -3.61 10.24 3.80
N VAL A 37 -2.74 11.02 4.43
CA VAL A 37 -3.08 11.87 5.58
C VAL A 37 -4.14 12.90 5.20
N SER A 38 -3.92 13.62 4.10
CA SER A 38 -4.85 14.65 3.60
C SER A 38 -6.20 14.06 3.22
N LEU A 39 -6.21 12.96 2.45
CA LEU A 39 -7.46 12.29 2.07
C LEU A 39 -8.21 11.73 3.27
N THR A 40 -7.53 11.03 4.17
CA THR A 40 -8.15 10.45 5.37
C THR A 40 -8.73 11.54 6.28
N ARG A 41 -8.00 12.66 6.46
CA ARG A 41 -8.50 13.80 7.22
C ARG A 41 -9.79 14.37 6.60
N GLN A 42 -9.81 14.58 5.29
CA GLN A 42 -10.99 15.09 4.57
C GLN A 42 -12.17 14.10 4.65
N ILE A 43 -11.94 12.81 4.42
CA ILE A 43 -12.96 11.76 4.46
C ILE A 43 -13.61 11.71 5.85
N LEU A 44 -12.79 11.54 6.89
CA LEU A 44 -13.30 11.35 8.25
C LEU A 44 -14.00 12.63 8.78
N THR A 45 -13.43 13.81 8.55
CA THR A 45 -14.08 15.08 8.95
C THR A 45 -15.41 15.27 8.24
N ARG A 46 -15.49 14.99 6.94
CA ARG A 46 -16.75 15.08 6.18
C ARG A 46 -17.80 14.08 6.66
N ALA A 47 -17.37 12.91 7.12
CA ALA A 47 -18.25 11.88 7.69
C ALA A 47 -18.67 12.18 9.15
N GLY A 48 -18.20 13.27 9.77
CA GLY A 48 -18.56 13.70 11.14
C GLY A 48 -17.66 13.09 12.21
N PHE A 49 -16.40 12.77 11.88
CA PHE A 49 -15.40 12.27 12.83
C PHE A 49 -14.25 13.26 12.98
N THR A 50 -13.61 13.22 14.15
CA THR A 50 -12.35 13.94 14.41
C THR A 50 -11.17 12.96 14.31
N PRO A 51 -10.35 12.98 13.22
CA PRO A 51 -9.21 12.08 13.09
C PRO A 51 -8.05 12.53 14.00
N ARG A 52 -7.51 11.60 14.81
CA ARG A 52 -6.30 11.77 15.62
C ARG A 52 -5.21 10.86 15.10
N PHE A 53 -4.20 11.42 14.46
CA PHE A 53 -3.10 10.67 13.88
C PHE A 53 -2.06 10.27 14.94
N ARG A 54 -1.60 9.01 14.88
CA ARG A 54 -0.52 8.46 15.72
C ARG A 54 0.50 7.75 14.85
N GLU A 55 1.76 8.00 15.13
CA GLU A 55 2.84 7.28 14.45
C GLU A 55 2.93 5.84 14.97
N ILE A 56 2.67 4.88 14.10
CA ILE A 56 2.64 3.44 14.41
C ILE A 56 3.13 2.69 13.16
N PRO A 57 4.18 1.86 13.28
CA PRO A 57 4.66 1.04 12.17
C PRO A 57 3.56 0.12 11.60
N TRP A 58 3.54 -0.09 10.29
CA TRP A 58 2.48 -0.80 9.57
C TRP A 58 2.07 -2.15 10.19
N ALA A 59 3.06 -3.04 10.43
CA ALA A 59 2.76 -4.36 11.00
C ALA A 59 2.12 -4.27 12.39
N ARG A 60 2.50 -3.26 13.21
CA ARG A 60 1.91 -3.00 14.51
C ARG A 60 0.51 -2.41 14.37
N ALA A 61 0.28 -1.53 13.39
CA ALA A 61 -1.05 -0.98 13.12
C ALA A 61 -2.05 -2.09 12.76
N LEU A 62 -1.67 -3.04 11.90
CA LEU A 62 -2.49 -4.21 11.58
C LEU A 62 -2.88 -5.00 12.83
N HIS A 63 -1.90 -5.31 13.68
CA HIS A 63 -2.13 -6.04 14.93
C HIS A 63 -3.06 -5.28 15.89
N LEU A 64 -2.89 -3.97 16.03
CA LEU A 64 -3.73 -3.15 16.92
C LEU A 64 -5.17 -3.01 16.39
N VAL A 65 -5.38 -2.93 15.07
CA VAL A 65 -6.73 -2.95 14.46
C VAL A 65 -7.40 -4.30 14.71
N GLU A 66 -6.68 -5.42 14.55
CA GLU A 66 -7.18 -6.77 14.80
C GLU A 66 -7.69 -6.97 16.24
N HIS A 67 -7.08 -6.25 17.21
CA HIS A 67 -7.41 -6.35 18.63
C HIS A 67 -8.24 -5.17 19.17
N ASP A 68 -8.88 -4.38 18.29
CA ASP A 68 -9.69 -3.20 18.64
C ASP A 68 -8.92 -2.15 19.51
N GLN A 69 -7.59 -2.04 19.35
CA GLN A 69 -6.73 -1.11 20.07
C GLN A 69 -6.31 0.11 19.23
N LEU A 70 -6.71 0.14 17.99
CA LEU A 70 -6.53 1.21 17.03
C LEU A 70 -7.75 1.27 16.12
N ASP A 71 -8.28 2.46 15.88
CA ASP A 71 -9.50 2.60 15.11
C ASP A 71 -9.30 2.43 13.60
N VAL A 72 -8.22 3.03 13.04
CA VAL A 72 -8.05 3.14 11.58
C VAL A 72 -6.61 2.89 11.16
N ALA A 73 -6.44 2.09 10.11
CA ALA A 73 -5.21 2.03 9.30
C ALA A 73 -5.49 2.48 7.87
N MET A 74 -4.58 3.29 7.29
CA MET A 74 -4.70 3.82 5.93
C MET A 74 -4.16 2.83 4.89
N ALA A 75 -4.57 2.99 3.62
CA ALA A 75 -4.02 2.30 2.45
C ALA A 75 -3.99 0.76 2.53
N ALA A 76 -5.01 0.17 3.14
CA ALA A 76 -5.11 -1.26 3.30
C ALA A 76 -5.85 -1.93 2.13
N LEU A 77 -5.36 -3.10 1.71
CA LEU A 77 -6.10 -4.00 0.82
C LEU A 77 -7.15 -4.77 1.62
N PRO A 78 -8.40 -4.88 1.14
CA PRO A 78 -9.48 -5.63 1.80
C PRO A 78 -9.33 -7.15 1.56
N LEU A 79 -8.22 -7.72 2.04
CA LEU A 79 -7.94 -9.14 1.90
C LEU A 79 -8.91 -9.99 2.74
N PRO A 80 -9.30 -11.23 2.30
CA PRO A 80 -10.25 -12.08 3.00
C PRO A 80 -9.90 -12.31 4.47
N GLU A 81 -8.63 -12.54 4.78
CA GLU A 81 -8.15 -12.73 6.16
C GLU A 81 -8.34 -11.47 7.02
N ARG A 82 -8.21 -10.26 6.45
CA ARG A 82 -8.42 -9.00 7.16
C ARG A 82 -9.90 -8.68 7.37
N GLN A 83 -10.76 -9.07 6.43
CA GLN A 83 -12.21 -8.87 6.55
C GLN A 83 -12.84 -9.66 7.70
N GLN A 84 -12.16 -10.70 8.21
CA GLN A 84 -12.60 -11.46 9.37
C GLN A 84 -12.61 -10.62 10.66
N TYR A 85 -11.66 -9.66 10.79
CA TYR A 85 -11.48 -8.85 12.01
C TYR A 85 -11.62 -7.34 11.80
N ALA A 86 -11.72 -6.87 10.54
CA ALA A 86 -11.81 -5.46 10.24
C ALA A 86 -12.95 -5.16 9.24
N ARG A 87 -13.38 -3.89 9.21
CA ARG A 87 -14.29 -3.32 8.21
C ARG A 87 -13.49 -2.45 7.25
N PHE A 88 -13.93 -2.37 6.01
CA PHE A 88 -13.26 -1.58 4.97
C PHE A 88 -14.19 -0.55 4.38
N SER A 89 -13.68 0.66 4.15
CA SER A 89 -14.38 1.67 3.37
C SER A 89 -14.40 1.30 1.87
N ALA A 90 -15.20 2.02 1.10
CA ALA A 90 -14.96 2.14 -0.33
C ALA A 90 -13.50 2.55 -0.60
N PRO A 91 -12.92 2.15 -1.73
CA PRO A 91 -11.54 2.53 -2.05
C PRO A 91 -11.42 4.04 -2.31
N TYR A 92 -10.32 4.63 -1.85
CA TYR A 92 -10.09 6.08 -2.00
C TYR A 92 -8.92 6.43 -2.93
N ARG A 93 -8.03 5.49 -3.25
CA ARG A 93 -6.99 5.63 -4.28
C ARG A 93 -6.51 4.29 -4.81
N GLN A 94 -5.70 4.34 -5.88
CA GLN A 94 -4.97 3.19 -6.41
C GLN A 94 -3.60 3.06 -5.76
N SER A 95 -3.07 1.84 -5.70
CA SER A 95 -1.70 1.53 -5.28
C SER A 95 -1.11 0.46 -6.19
N ALA A 96 0.15 0.63 -6.58
CA ALA A 96 0.88 -0.32 -7.41
C ALA A 96 2.07 -0.88 -6.62
N TYR A 97 2.12 -2.19 -6.45
CA TYR A 97 3.28 -2.88 -5.89
C TYR A 97 4.10 -3.53 -7.00
N VAL A 98 5.40 -3.35 -6.91
CA VAL A 98 6.35 -3.79 -7.94
C VAL A 98 7.49 -4.58 -7.31
N LEU A 99 8.13 -5.42 -8.13
CA LEU A 99 9.44 -6.00 -7.84
C LEU A 99 10.50 -5.15 -8.56
N LEU A 100 11.38 -4.56 -7.79
CA LEU A 100 12.48 -3.71 -8.26
C LEU A 100 13.81 -4.45 -8.10
N SER A 101 14.74 -4.24 -9.03
CA SER A 101 16.12 -4.71 -8.94
C SER A 101 17.11 -3.61 -9.32
N ASN A 102 18.39 -3.79 -8.96
CA ASN A 102 19.45 -2.97 -9.54
C ASN A 102 19.61 -3.26 -11.04
N ASP A 103 19.97 -2.22 -11.78
CA ASP A 103 20.42 -2.40 -13.16
C ASP A 103 21.71 -3.23 -13.23
N PRO A 104 21.90 -3.98 -14.33
CA PRO A 104 23.11 -4.75 -14.55
C PRO A 104 24.35 -3.84 -14.56
N ILE A 105 25.43 -4.30 -13.93
CA ILE A 105 26.73 -3.69 -14.09
C ILE A 105 27.47 -4.40 -15.22
N PRO A 106 28.00 -3.69 -16.21
CA PRO A 106 28.83 -4.30 -17.26
C PRO A 106 29.95 -5.15 -16.64
N GLY A 107 30.08 -6.40 -17.11
CA GLY A 107 31.09 -7.33 -16.61
C GLY A 107 30.73 -8.10 -15.33
N HIS A 108 29.60 -7.85 -14.71
CA HIS A 108 29.08 -8.62 -13.58
C HIS A 108 27.94 -9.55 -14.00
N GLN A 109 27.80 -10.67 -13.26
CA GLN A 109 26.70 -11.60 -13.51
C GLN A 109 25.35 -10.94 -13.16
N ASP A 110 24.51 -10.73 -14.18
CA ASP A 110 23.13 -10.31 -13.99
C ASP A 110 22.26 -11.52 -13.66
N ARG A 111 21.74 -11.57 -12.43
CA ARG A 111 20.85 -12.65 -11.98
C ARG A 111 19.48 -12.60 -12.63
N TRP A 112 19.09 -11.46 -13.19
CA TRP A 112 17.82 -11.21 -13.84
C TRP A 112 17.85 -11.54 -15.33
N ALA A 113 19.04 -11.64 -15.95
CA ALA A 113 19.21 -11.79 -17.39
C ALA A 113 18.52 -13.03 -18.01
N LYS A 114 18.22 -14.04 -17.18
CA LYS A 114 17.59 -15.31 -17.60
C LYS A 114 16.16 -15.46 -17.05
N LEU A 115 15.59 -14.41 -16.48
CA LEU A 115 14.26 -14.44 -15.86
C LEU A 115 13.32 -13.57 -16.71
N ASP A 116 12.87 -14.11 -17.85
CA ASP A 116 12.04 -13.37 -18.81
C ASP A 116 10.54 -13.60 -18.60
N THR A 117 10.18 -14.53 -17.71
CA THR A 117 8.78 -14.87 -17.41
C THR A 117 8.55 -15.00 -15.91
N LEU A 118 7.29 -14.83 -15.48
CA LEU A 118 6.90 -15.04 -14.08
C LEU A 118 7.18 -16.49 -13.60
N PRO A 119 6.91 -17.56 -14.36
CA PRO A 119 7.29 -18.91 -13.97
C PRO A 119 8.80 -19.10 -13.73
N GLU A 120 9.66 -18.51 -14.57
CA GLU A 120 11.12 -18.57 -14.37
C GLU A 120 11.52 -17.85 -13.08
N LEU A 121 10.96 -16.67 -12.80
CA LEU A 121 11.17 -15.97 -11.54
C LEU A 121 10.73 -16.85 -10.36
N CYS A 122 9.55 -17.46 -10.43
CA CYS A 122 8.98 -18.25 -9.33
C CYS A 122 9.80 -19.51 -9.03
N HIS A 123 10.43 -20.12 -10.05
CA HIS A 123 11.29 -21.29 -9.91
C HIS A 123 12.77 -20.92 -9.69
N SER A 124 13.13 -19.64 -9.72
CA SER A 124 14.50 -19.19 -9.48
C SER A 124 14.94 -19.52 -8.05
N LYS A 125 16.19 -19.98 -7.93
CA LYS A 125 16.78 -20.30 -6.63
C LYS A 125 17.86 -19.29 -6.27
N GLY A 126 17.90 -18.90 -4.99
CA GLY A 126 18.97 -18.08 -4.45
C GLY A 126 18.84 -16.57 -4.70
N LEU A 127 17.71 -16.08 -5.21
CA LEU A 127 17.41 -14.66 -5.22
C LEU A 127 17.14 -14.19 -3.79
N LYS A 128 17.87 -13.15 -3.38
CA LYS A 128 17.66 -12.48 -2.09
C LYS A 128 16.66 -11.35 -2.28
N LEU A 129 15.39 -11.63 -2.02
CA LEU A 129 14.31 -10.67 -2.13
C LEU A 129 13.91 -10.10 -0.75
N GLY A 130 13.53 -8.82 -0.73
CA GLY A 130 13.01 -8.14 0.47
C GLY A 130 11.59 -7.66 0.29
N LYS A 131 10.79 -7.67 1.38
CA LYS A 131 9.45 -7.07 1.46
C LYS A 131 9.20 -6.45 2.83
N LEU A 132 8.31 -5.47 2.92
CA LEU A 132 7.89 -4.92 4.20
C LEU A 132 7.05 -5.94 4.97
N ARG A 133 7.31 -6.09 6.27
CA ARG A 133 6.55 -6.96 7.16
C ARG A 133 5.07 -6.57 7.20
N GLY A 134 4.20 -7.57 7.11
CA GLY A 134 2.75 -7.37 7.03
C GLY A 134 2.24 -7.01 5.64
N THR A 135 3.10 -6.81 4.64
CA THR A 135 2.70 -6.76 3.25
C THR A 135 2.33 -8.16 2.80
N ARG A 136 1.07 -8.36 2.48
CA ARG A 136 0.58 -9.61 1.89
C ARG A 136 0.55 -9.46 0.38
N PRO A 137 1.12 -10.42 -0.32
CA PRO A 137 0.97 -10.49 -1.75
C PRO A 137 -0.47 -10.88 -2.12
N ILE A 138 -0.84 -10.54 -3.34
CA ILE A 138 -1.99 -11.15 -4.01
C ILE A 138 -1.71 -12.64 -4.26
N GLN A 139 -2.77 -13.40 -4.59
CA GLN A 139 -2.74 -14.85 -4.81
C GLN A 139 -1.55 -15.33 -5.66
N GLN A 140 -1.21 -14.59 -6.73
CA GLN A 140 -0.07 -14.92 -7.62
C GLN A 140 1.29 -14.97 -6.89
N MET A 141 1.48 -14.18 -5.83
CA MET A 141 2.71 -14.25 -5.02
C MET A 141 2.71 -15.43 -4.04
N GLU A 142 1.54 -15.88 -3.59
CA GLU A 142 1.44 -17.06 -2.71
C GLU A 142 1.80 -18.35 -3.45
N GLU A 143 1.54 -18.39 -4.75
CA GLU A 143 1.87 -19.50 -5.65
C GLU A 143 3.33 -19.44 -6.15
N CYS A 144 4.03 -18.32 -5.90
CA CYS A 144 5.40 -18.09 -6.35
C CYS A 144 6.42 -18.26 -5.21
N PRO A 145 7.16 -19.40 -5.11
CA PRO A 145 8.07 -19.67 -4.00
C PRO A 145 9.13 -18.59 -3.79
N ALA A 146 9.68 -18.00 -4.86
CA ALA A 146 10.68 -16.94 -4.77
C ALA A 146 10.12 -15.68 -4.09
N LEU A 147 8.91 -15.26 -4.45
CA LEU A 147 8.26 -14.07 -3.86
C LEU A 147 7.77 -14.35 -2.43
N LYS A 148 7.20 -15.55 -2.20
CA LYS A 148 6.78 -16.00 -0.87
C LYS A 148 7.95 -16.03 0.11
N GLY A 149 9.13 -16.48 -0.34
CA GLY A 149 10.35 -16.58 0.43
C GLY A 149 11.08 -15.25 0.68
N ALA A 150 10.55 -14.11 0.22
CA ALA A 150 11.17 -12.81 0.43
C ALA A 150 11.32 -12.49 1.93
N THR A 151 12.51 -12.01 2.32
CA THR A 151 12.82 -11.63 3.70
C THR A 151 11.99 -10.43 4.13
N GLU A 152 11.40 -10.49 5.31
CA GLU A 152 10.59 -9.40 5.85
C GLU A 152 11.46 -8.37 6.60
N TYR A 153 11.28 -7.10 6.26
CA TYR A 153 11.91 -5.95 6.89
C TYR A 153 10.86 -5.08 7.61
N ASN A 154 11.31 -4.32 8.60
CA ASN A 154 10.42 -3.45 9.39
C ASN A 154 10.29 -2.04 8.80
N ALA A 155 11.17 -1.67 7.86
CA ALA A 155 11.20 -0.35 7.23
C ALA A 155 11.57 -0.46 5.76
N ASP A 156 10.86 0.30 4.92
CA ASP A 156 11.07 0.36 3.47
C ASP A 156 12.42 0.96 3.10
N GLU A 157 12.87 1.99 3.82
CA GLU A 157 14.18 2.64 3.60
C GLU A 157 15.32 1.64 3.68
N ARG A 158 15.26 0.74 4.67
CA ARG A 158 16.29 -0.29 4.85
C ARG A 158 16.41 -1.21 3.65
N MET A 159 15.31 -1.52 2.98
CA MET A 159 15.33 -2.35 1.78
C MET A 159 15.96 -1.63 0.60
N ILE A 160 15.66 -0.33 0.41
CA ILE A 160 16.29 0.48 -0.64
C ILE A 160 17.81 0.55 -0.43
N ASP A 161 18.27 0.83 0.78
CA ASP A 161 19.69 0.87 1.12
C ASP A 161 20.38 -0.47 0.80
N LEU A 162 19.76 -1.58 1.16
CA LEU A 162 20.29 -2.92 0.90
C LEU A 162 20.28 -3.27 -0.59
N LEU A 163 19.28 -2.80 -1.35
CA LEU A 163 19.22 -2.98 -2.79
C LEU A 163 20.35 -2.20 -3.47
N LEU A 164 20.49 -0.90 -3.16
CA LEU A 164 21.57 -0.05 -3.71
C LEU A 164 22.96 -0.58 -3.36
N ALA A 165 23.13 -1.11 -2.14
CA ALA A 165 24.36 -1.78 -1.70
C ALA A 165 24.54 -3.19 -2.28
N ARG A 166 23.63 -3.66 -3.17
CA ARG A 166 23.63 -5.00 -3.80
C ARG A 166 23.66 -6.17 -2.80
N ARG A 167 23.11 -5.94 -1.61
CA ARG A 167 22.90 -6.97 -0.57
C ARG A 167 21.58 -7.71 -0.74
N LEU A 168 20.62 -7.10 -1.45
CA LEU A 168 19.42 -7.73 -1.98
C LEU A 168 19.51 -7.73 -3.51
N ASP A 169 18.97 -8.78 -4.13
CA ASP A 169 18.84 -8.89 -5.58
C ASP A 169 17.58 -8.15 -6.06
N GLY A 170 16.54 -8.06 -5.20
CA GLY A 170 15.32 -7.33 -5.48
C GLY A 170 14.53 -6.99 -4.24
N ILE A 171 13.63 -6.03 -4.37
CA ILE A 171 12.70 -5.60 -3.32
C ILE A 171 11.27 -5.47 -3.84
N ILE A 172 10.32 -5.86 -3.00
CA ILE A 172 8.89 -5.71 -3.25
C ILE A 172 8.41 -4.47 -2.51
N MET A 173 7.92 -3.47 -3.25
CA MET A 173 7.64 -2.16 -2.72
C MET A 173 6.51 -1.47 -3.48
N GLU A 174 5.86 -0.51 -2.83
CA GLU A 174 4.92 0.40 -3.49
C GLU A 174 5.68 1.35 -4.43
N TRP A 175 5.17 1.48 -5.66
CA TRP A 175 5.87 2.16 -6.75
C TRP A 175 6.11 3.66 -6.53
N GLN A 176 5.11 4.40 -6.04
CA GLN A 176 5.26 5.84 -5.85
C GLN A 176 6.19 6.16 -4.68
N TYR A 177 6.15 5.32 -3.63
CA TYR A 177 7.12 5.42 -2.54
C TYR A 177 8.54 5.17 -3.04
N ALA A 178 8.75 4.09 -3.81
CA ALA A 178 10.05 3.77 -4.39
C ALA A 178 10.59 4.93 -5.24
N ARG A 179 9.78 5.46 -6.17
CA ARG A 179 10.16 6.61 -7.00
C ARG A 179 10.56 7.83 -6.18
N TYR A 180 9.75 8.17 -5.18
CA TYR A 180 10.02 9.31 -4.31
C TYR A 180 11.37 9.16 -3.61
N ARG A 181 11.65 8.00 -3.03
CA ARG A 181 12.90 7.74 -2.31
C ARG A 181 14.11 7.68 -3.24
N LEU A 182 14.00 7.03 -4.38
CA LEU A 182 15.06 6.96 -5.38
C LEU A 182 15.41 8.34 -5.94
N ALA A 183 14.40 9.19 -6.19
CA ALA A 183 14.62 10.58 -6.62
C ALA A 183 15.38 11.39 -5.56
N GLN A 184 15.02 11.25 -4.28
CA GLN A 184 15.74 11.91 -3.18
C GLN A 184 17.21 11.47 -3.08
N LEU A 185 17.51 10.22 -3.45
CA LEU A 185 18.86 9.66 -3.41
C LEU A 185 19.64 9.85 -4.71
N GLY A 186 19.01 10.43 -5.76
CA GLY A 186 19.61 10.53 -7.10
C GLY A 186 19.88 9.16 -7.73
N ALA A 187 19.12 8.14 -7.36
CA ALA A 187 19.36 6.74 -7.70
C ALA A 187 18.34 6.16 -8.70
N GLU A 188 17.51 6.98 -9.34
CA GLU A 188 16.45 6.56 -10.27
C GLU A 188 17.00 5.79 -11.48
N GLY A 189 18.18 6.15 -11.98
CA GLY A 189 18.83 5.51 -13.12
C GLY A 189 19.60 4.22 -12.77
N PHE A 190 19.52 3.73 -11.51
CA PHE A 190 20.22 2.52 -11.08
C PHE A 190 19.28 1.35 -10.77
N ILE A 191 17.96 1.57 -10.89
CA ILE A 191 16.93 0.62 -10.47
C ILE A 191 15.92 0.40 -11.60
N SER A 192 15.67 -0.86 -11.93
CA SER A 192 14.68 -1.28 -12.92
C SER A 192 13.46 -1.94 -12.27
N CYS A 193 12.28 -1.71 -12.86
CA CYS A 193 11.09 -2.50 -12.52
C CYS A 193 11.15 -3.85 -13.25
N GLN A 194 11.16 -4.93 -12.48
CA GLN A 194 11.17 -6.28 -13.02
C GLN A 194 9.75 -6.82 -13.23
N LEU A 195 8.84 -6.57 -12.30
CA LEU A 195 7.48 -7.10 -12.36
C LEU A 195 6.49 -6.17 -11.67
N LEU A 196 5.37 -5.88 -12.32
CA LEU A 196 4.19 -5.31 -11.68
C LEU A 196 3.42 -6.44 -10.98
N LEU A 197 3.44 -6.43 -9.64
CA LEU A 197 2.79 -7.46 -8.83
C LEU A 197 1.29 -7.25 -8.74
N HIS A 198 0.88 -6.02 -8.47
CA HIS A 198 -0.52 -5.62 -8.51
C HIS A 198 -0.69 -4.11 -8.68
N HIS A 199 -1.83 -3.72 -9.26
CA HIS A 199 -2.32 -2.35 -9.29
C HIS A 199 -3.78 -2.39 -8.82
N GLN A 200 -4.01 -2.08 -7.56
CA GLN A 200 -5.30 -2.29 -6.91
C GLN A 200 -5.75 -1.08 -6.09
N PRO A 201 -7.06 -0.91 -5.93
CA PRO A 201 -7.61 0.10 -5.06
C PRO A 201 -7.32 -0.23 -3.59
N VAL A 202 -6.99 0.80 -2.79
CA VAL A 202 -6.80 0.69 -1.34
C VAL A 202 -7.85 1.48 -0.58
N SER A 203 -8.17 1.00 0.62
CA SER A 203 -9.25 1.47 1.48
C SER A 203 -8.74 1.89 2.85
N LEU A 204 -9.57 2.61 3.61
CA LEU A 204 -9.40 2.74 5.05
C LEU A 204 -9.86 1.43 5.70
N MET A 205 -9.03 0.88 6.58
CA MET A 205 -9.32 -0.33 7.36
C MET A 205 -9.65 0.09 8.78
N PHE A 206 -10.84 -0.26 9.25
CA PHE A 206 -11.35 0.06 10.59
C PHE A 206 -11.35 -1.19 11.46
N ALA A 207 -10.99 -1.05 12.73
CA ALA A 207 -11.28 -2.08 13.71
C ALA A 207 -12.80 -2.35 13.74
N LYS A 208 -13.18 -3.58 14.01
CA LYS A 208 -14.57 -4.05 13.81
C LYS A 208 -15.59 -3.27 14.64
N ASN A 209 -15.16 -2.80 15.82
CA ASN A 209 -15.99 -2.08 16.78
C ASN A 209 -15.85 -0.54 16.71
N SER A 210 -14.91 -0.01 15.90
CA SER A 210 -14.67 1.43 15.80
C SER A 210 -15.74 2.18 15.01
N VAL A 211 -16.40 1.52 14.06
CA VAL A 211 -17.47 2.09 13.25
C VAL A 211 -18.59 1.06 13.02
N ASN A 212 -19.83 1.53 13.06
CA ASN A 212 -21.01 0.73 12.68
C ASN A 212 -21.35 0.93 11.18
N ASP A 213 -22.36 0.20 10.69
CA ASP A 213 -22.73 0.21 9.27
C ASP A 213 -23.20 1.60 8.79
N ALA A 214 -23.97 2.33 9.61
CA ALA A 214 -24.44 3.67 9.27
C ALA A 214 -23.27 4.68 9.21
N GLN A 215 -22.28 4.53 10.08
CA GLN A 215 -21.06 5.35 10.08
C GLN A 215 -20.18 5.01 8.87
N LEU A 216 -20.03 3.74 8.54
CA LEU A 216 -19.28 3.30 7.36
C LEU A 216 -19.94 3.80 6.06
N LEU A 217 -21.26 3.83 6.00
CA LEU A 217 -22.00 4.42 4.86
C LEU A 217 -21.64 5.91 4.69
N LYS A 218 -21.67 6.73 5.78
CA LYS A 218 -21.27 8.14 5.73
C LYS A 218 -19.81 8.32 5.27
N ILE A 219 -18.90 7.45 5.70
CA ILE A 219 -17.50 7.44 5.26
C ILE A 219 -17.42 7.17 3.75
N ASN A 220 -18.18 6.21 3.24
CA ASN A 220 -18.23 5.89 1.82
C ASN A 220 -18.82 7.03 0.99
N GLU A 221 -19.88 7.67 1.46
CA GLU A 221 -20.45 8.88 0.83
C GLU A 221 -19.40 10.01 0.78
N ALA A 222 -18.63 10.20 1.86
CA ALA A 222 -17.55 11.19 1.89
C ALA A 222 -16.46 10.89 0.87
N ILE A 223 -16.09 9.60 0.69
CA ILE A 223 -15.13 9.16 -0.33
C ILE A 223 -15.66 9.44 -1.74
N HIS A 224 -16.91 9.09 -2.03
CA HIS A 224 -17.52 9.32 -3.34
C HIS A 224 -17.64 10.81 -3.70
N ALA A 225 -17.71 11.68 -2.72
CA ALA A 225 -17.76 13.14 -2.88
C ALA A 225 -16.37 13.78 -3.06
N LEU A 226 -15.27 13.02 -2.94
CA LEU A 226 -13.92 13.53 -3.21
C LEU A 226 -13.69 13.69 -4.71
N PRO A 227 -12.88 14.68 -5.13
CA PRO A 227 -12.40 14.75 -6.50
C PRO A 227 -11.66 13.47 -6.88
N LYS A 228 -12.01 12.88 -8.01
CA LYS A 228 -11.31 11.70 -8.49
C LYS A 228 -9.85 12.04 -8.80
N ILE A 229 -8.91 11.39 -8.13
CA ILE A 229 -7.47 11.55 -8.36
C ILE A 229 -7.08 10.66 -9.56
N HIS A 230 -7.50 11.07 -10.76
CA HIS A 230 -7.15 10.34 -11.99
C HIS A 230 -5.70 10.63 -12.40
N GLY A 231 -4.98 9.61 -12.82
CA GLY A 231 -3.71 9.71 -13.55
C GLY A 231 -2.44 9.91 -12.71
N LYS A 232 -2.51 10.25 -11.42
CA LYS A 232 -1.31 10.45 -10.59
C LYS A 232 -0.58 9.15 -10.19
N PHE A 233 -1.21 8.00 -10.37
CA PHE A 233 -0.74 6.69 -9.90
C PHE A 233 -0.71 5.63 -10.99
N SER A 234 -0.30 6.02 -12.21
CA SER A 234 -0.09 5.04 -13.28
C SER A 234 0.97 4.03 -12.86
N PRO A 235 0.72 2.72 -13.05
CA PRO A 235 1.74 1.72 -12.82
C PRO A 235 2.91 1.91 -13.78
N PRO A 236 4.12 1.46 -13.42
CA PRO A 236 5.27 1.50 -14.31
C PRO A 236 5.14 0.49 -15.44
N SER A 237 5.86 0.74 -16.52
CA SER A 237 6.21 -0.32 -17.45
C SER A 237 7.32 -1.18 -16.83
N CYS A 238 7.07 -2.45 -16.62
CA CYS A 238 8.04 -3.39 -16.04
C CYS A 238 8.53 -4.38 -17.12
N ARG A 239 9.73 -4.98 -16.91
CA ARG A 239 10.35 -5.91 -17.85
C ARG A 239 9.52 -7.17 -18.03
N LEU A 240 9.06 -7.77 -16.94
CA LEU A 240 8.17 -8.93 -16.98
C LEU A 240 6.72 -8.42 -17.00
N ASN A 241 6.01 -8.68 -18.06
CA ASN A 241 4.56 -8.50 -18.06
C ASN A 241 3.94 -9.71 -17.37
N ALA A 242 3.18 -9.47 -16.31
CA ALA A 242 2.18 -10.44 -15.91
C ALA A 242 1.28 -10.67 -17.15
N ASP A 243 1.02 -11.94 -17.46
CA ASP A 243 0.26 -12.40 -18.63
C ASP A 243 -0.90 -11.45 -18.96
N PRO A 244 -1.05 -10.96 -20.23
CA PRO A 244 -2.16 -10.07 -20.62
C PRO A 244 -3.53 -10.62 -20.25
N GLY A 245 -3.69 -11.93 -20.11
CA GLY A 245 -4.91 -12.59 -19.63
C GLY A 245 -5.27 -12.31 -18.17
N ALA A 246 -4.32 -11.98 -17.32
CA ALA A 246 -4.57 -11.65 -15.90
C ALA A 246 -5.11 -10.23 -15.73
N ALA A 247 -4.75 -9.30 -16.61
CA ALA A 247 -5.29 -7.93 -16.60
C ALA A 247 -6.77 -7.89 -17.00
N ASP A 248 -7.21 -8.77 -17.88
CA ASP A 248 -8.59 -8.83 -18.39
C ASP A 248 -9.56 -9.49 -17.41
N LEU A 249 -9.07 -10.40 -16.55
CA LEU A 249 -9.86 -10.99 -15.46
C LEU A 249 -10.15 -9.99 -14.34
N LEU A 250 -9.25 -9.02 -14.09
CA LEU A 250 -9.43 -7.98 -13.07
C LEU A 250 -10.42 -6.89 -13.50
N THR A 251 -10.57 -6.64 -14.81
CA THR A 251 -11.54 -5.66 -15.36
C THR A 251 -12.95 -6.22 -15.43
N ARG A 252 -13.13 -7.53 -15.60
CA ARG A 252 -14.47 -8.17 -15.70
C ARG A 252 -15.20 -8.29 -14.36
N THR A 253 -14.48 -8.41 -13.25
CA THR A 253 -15.11 -8.54 -11.91
C THR A 253 -15.66 -7.21 -11.36
N ILE A 254 -15.32 -6.06 -11.97
CA ILE A 254 -15.77 -4.73 -11.53
C ILE A 254 -17.02 -4.28 -12.31
N SER A 255 -17.41 -4.99 -13.38
CA SER A 255 -18.54 -4.62 -14.25
C SER A 255 -19.85 -5.31 -13.93
N GLU A 256 -19.91 -6.21 -12.94
CA GLU A 256 -21.10 -7.00 -12.61
C GLU A 256 -21.50 -6.92 -11.11
N HIS A 257 -21.37 -5.74 -10.48
CA HIS A 257 -22.10 -5.48 -9.21
C HIS A 257 -22.40 -4.00 -9.05
#